data_26ae559a41d0f5c6dd607d7e37503bff
#
_entry.id   26ae559a41d0f5c6dd607d7e37503bff
#
_cell.length_a   1.000
_cell.length_b   1.000
_cell.length_c   1.000
_cell.angle_alpha   90.00
_cell.angle_beta   90.00
_cell.angle_gamma   90.00
#
_symmetry.space_group_name_H-M   'P 1'
#
loop_
_entity.id
_entity.type
_entity.pdbx_description
1 polymer ?
#
loop_
_entity_poly.entity_id
_entity_poly.type
_entity_poly.pdbx_seq_one_letter_code
_entity_poly.pdbx_strand_id
1 'polypeptide(L)'
;EIGEFGTSSLITRTTNDIQQLERFALMSMTIAMMAPIMFVGAAFMAFQKSVELSIAVFAAIPIMAVIVAIVMKFTVPLLRSLQARIDDLNRVTREGLTGIRVIRAYNKESFEEGRFSVANKVLADTNVSVARRMSVLMPLIGFVLDLVIIVIAWVGAQLVDLGSFQAGDLMAIIQYAMLLLMSVMMLSMIFMIWPRAQAAAERITAVLQCEPSVHDP
;
A
#
# COMPACT_ATOMS: atom_id res chain seq x y z
N GLU A 1 24.37 -17.31 -20.70
CA GLU A 1 23.18 -16.83 -20.01
C GLU A 1 23.38 -16.84 -18.47
N ILE A 2 23.86 -17.97 -17.87
CA ILE A 2 24.12 -18.03 -16.41
C ILE A 2 25.18 -17.02 -15.98
N GLY A 3 26.22 -16.79 -16.81
CA GLY A 3 27.26 -15.79 -16.56
C GLY A 3 26.77 -14.34 -16.65
N GLU A 4 25.77 -14.07 -17.48
CA GLU A 4 25.18 -12.75 -17.68
C GLU A 4 24.28 -12.34 -16.51
N PHE A 5 23.37 -13.23 -16.11
CA PHE A 5 22.41 -12.95 -15.03
C PHE A 5 22.99 -13.21 -13.62
N GLY A 6 23.95 -14.12 -13.49
CA GLY A 6 24.49 -14.60 -12.23
C GLY A 6 23.55 -15.58 -11.50
N THR A 7 24.12 -16.62 -10.90
CA THR A 7 23.37 -17.71 -10.26
C THR A 7 22.42 -17.24 -9.15
N SER A 8 22.88 -16.32 -8.30
CA SER A 8 22.07 -15.76 -7.20
C SER A 8 20.86 -14.97 -7.69
N SER A 9 21.01 -14.23 -8.80
CA SER A 9 19.94 -13.49 -9.44
C SER A 9 18.90 -14.43 -10.05
N LEU A 10 19.33 -15.52 -10.72
CA LEU A 10 18.42 -16.51 -11.29
C LEU A 10 17.62 -17.22 -10.20
N ILE A 11 18.23 -17.58 -9.07
CA ILE A 11 17.53 -18.14 -7.92
C ILE A 11 16.46 -17.15 -7.41
N THR A 12 16.79 -15.87 -7.27
CA THR A 12 15.83 -14.85 -6.83
C THR A 12 14.65 -14.71 -7.80
N ARG A 13 14.92 -14.75 -9.12
CA ARG A 13 13.88 -14.65 -10.16
C ARG A 13 12.96 -15.86 -10.18
N THR A 14 13.51 -17.06 -9.98
CA THR A 14 12.74 -18.32 -9.97
C THR A 14 11.99 -18.57 -8.66
N THR A 15 12.32 -17.88 -7.58
CA THR A 15 11.66 -18.04 -6.29
C THR A 15 10.85 -16.80 -5.92
N ASN A 16 11.52 -15.74 -5.49
CA ASN A 16 10.88 -14.55 -4.95
C ASN A 16 10.06 -13.77 -5.99
N ASP A 17 10.57 -13.61 -7.21
CA ASP A 17 9.88 -12.85 -8.25
C ASP A 17 8.64 -13.60 -8.76
N ILE A 18 8.71 -14.93 -8.91
CA ILE A 18 7.55 -15.74 -9.25
C ILE A 18 6.48 -15.66 -8.15
N GLN A 19 6.88 -15.77 -6.87
CA GLN A 19 5.92 -15.61 -5.76
C GLN A 19 5.29 -14.21 -5.70
N GLN A 20 6.01 -13.15 -6.08
CA GLN A 20 5.44 -11.81 -6.18
C GLN A 20 4.39 -11.72 -7.28
N LEU A 21 4.64 -12.31 -8.45
CA LEU A 21 3.68 -12.37 -9.56
C LEU A 21 2.46 -13.21 -9.19
N GLU A 22 2.66 -14.36 -8.57
CA GLU A 22 1.58 -15.23 -8.10
C GLU A 22 0.65 -14.49 -7.12
N ARG A 23 1.21 -13.87 -6.09
CA ARG A 23 0.43 -13.07 -5.12
C ARG A 23 -0.31 -11.93 -5.80
N PHE A 24 0.35 -11.24 -6.72
CA PHE A 24 -0.30 -10.17 -7.49
C PHE A 24 -1.44 -10.71 -8.34
N ALA A 25 -1.25 -11.82 -9.06
CA ALA A 25 -2.27 -12.43 -9.90
C ALA A 25 -3.49 -12.86 -9.07
N LEU A 26 -3.28 -13.61 -7.98
CA LEU A 26 -4.35 -14.06 -7.10
C LEU A 26 -5.12 -12.88 -6.49
N MET A 27 -4.40 -11.90 -5.97
CA MET A 27 -5.00 -10.74 -5.33
C MET A 27 -5.74 -9.85 -6.33
N SER A 28 -5.15 -9.63 -7.51
CA SER A 28 -5.76 -8.85 -8.59
C SER A 28 -7.03 -9.51 -9.11
N MET A 29 -7.02 -10.82 -9.34
CA MET A 29 -8.20 -11.56 -9.79
C MET A 29 -9.33 -11.46 -8.75
N THR A 30 -9.02 -11.65 -7.47
CA THR A 30 -9.99 -11.53 -6.39
C THR A 30 -10.58 -10.13 -6.29
N ILE A 31 -9.74 -9.10 -6.30
CA ILE A 31 -10.17 -7.70 -6.19
C ILE A 31 -10.89 -7.25 -7.46
N ALA A 32 -10.39 -7.64 -8.65
CA ALA A 32 -11.02 -7.28 -9.93
C ALA A 32 -12.42 -7.86 -10.09
N MET A 33 -12.72 -8.98 -9.45
CA MET A 33 -14.07 -9.54 -9.40
C MET A 33 -14.93 -8.91 -8.31
N MET A 34 -14.43 -8.90 -7.06
CA MET A 34 -15.21 -8.50 -5.91
C MET A 34 -15.47 -6.99 -5.86
N ALA A 35 -14.47 -6.16 -6.09
CA ALA A 35 -14.62 -4.72 -5.90
C ALA A 35 -15.62 -4.08 -6.88
N PRO A 36 -15.62 -4.38 -8.20
CA PRO A 36 -16.65 -3.86 -9.11
C PRO A 36 -18.05 -4.37 -8.79
N ILE A 37 -18.20 -5.65 -8.41
CA ILE A 37 -19.49 -6.22 -8.05
C ILE A 37 -20.05 -5.54 -6.81
N MET A 38 -19.21 -5.38 -5.76
CA MET A 38 -19.60 -4.69 -4.54
C MET A 38 -19.92 -3.22 -4.82
N PHE A 39 -19.10 -2.53 -5.62
CA PHE A 39 -19.30 -1.13 -5.96
C PHE A 39 -20.61 -0.92 -6.72
N VAL A 40 -20.81 -1.63 -7.83
CA VAL A 40 -22.00 -1.48 -8.68
C VAL A 40 -23.24 -1.95 -7.95
N GLY A 41 -23.18 -3.08 -7.24
CA GLY A 41 -24.31 -3.62 -6.47
C GLY A 41 -24.73 -2.67 -5.34
N ALA A 42 -23.77 -2.20 -4.54
CA ALA A 42 -24.06 -1.27 -3.44
C ALA A 42 -24.52 0.11 -3.97
N ALA A 43 -23.94 0.61 -5.06
CA ALA A 43 -24.36 1.85 -5.71
C ALA A 43 -25.80 1.75 -6.19
N PHE A 44 -26.12 0.69 -6.94
CA PHE A 44 -27.46 0.46 -7.48
C PHE A 44 -28.51 0.36 -6.35
N MET A 45 -28.22 -0.43 -5.31
CA MET A 45 -29.10 -0.59 -4.17
C MET A 45 -29.28 0.72 -3.36
N ALA A 46 -28.20 1.49 -3.19
CA ALA A 46 -28.28 2.78 -2.51
C ALA A 46 -29.15 3.78 -3.28
N PHE A 47 -28.95 3.89 -4.61
CA PHE A 47 -29.75 4.78 -5.45
C PHE A 47 -31.23 4.39 -5.52
N GLN A 48 -31.56 3.10 -5.45
CA GLN A 48 -32.97 2.66 -5.39
C GLN A 48 -33.66 3.08 -4.10
N LYS A 49 -32.93 3.23 -3.01
CA LYS A 49 -33.50 3.61 -1.71
C LYS A 49 -33.67 5.13 -1.58
N SER A 50 -32.65 5.91 -1.87
CA SER A 50 -32.70 7.38 -1.87
C SER A 50 -31.56 7.95 -2.70
N VAL A 51 -31.89 8.74 -3.70
CA VAL A 51 -30.91 9.48 -4.52
C VAL A 51 -30.17 10.53 -3.65
N GLU A 52 -30.89 11.23 -2.79
CA GLU A 52 -30.34 12.28 -1.94
C GLU A 52 -29.24 11.76 -0.99
N LEU A 53 -29.52 10.65 -0.30
CA LEU A 53 -28.56 10.03 0.60
C LEU A 53 -27.39 9.38 -0.14
N SER A 54 -27.62 8.86 -1.35
CA SER A 54 -26.56 8.29 -2.19
C SER A 54 -25.56 9.34 -2.65
N ILE A 55 -26.00 10.56 -2.94
CA ILE A 55 -25.10 11.67 -3.33
C ILE A 55 -24.09 11.95 -2.22
N ALA A 56 -24.48 11.90 -0.95
CA ALA A 56 -23.57 12.09 0.18
C ALA A 56 -22.45 11.03 0.20
N VAL A 57 -22.79 9.77 -0.08
CA VAL A 57 -21.82 8.68 -0.17
C VAL A 57 -20.86 8.88 -1.36
N PHE A 58 -21.38 9.22 -2.53
CA PHE A 58 -20.55 9.46 -3.72
C PHE A 58 -19.65 10.68 -3.58
N ALA A 59 -20.07 11.72 -2.84
CA ALA A 59 -19.23 12.88 -2.53
C ALA A 59 -18.04 12.53 -1.62
N ALA A 60 -18.16 11.50 -0.79
CA ALA A 60 -17.05 11.05 0.06
C ALA A 60 -15.90 10.42 -0.74
N ILE A 61 -16.18 9.77 -1.87
CA ILE A 61 -15.17 9.08 -2.68
C ILE A 61 -14.06 10.02 -3.14
N PRO A 62 -14.34 11.15 -3.82
CA PRO A 62 -13.28 12.08 -4.20
C PRO A 62 -12.57 12.71 -2.98
N ILE A 63 -13.28 12.95 -1.88
CA ILE A 63 -12.66 13.45 -0.65
C ILE A 63 -11.63 12.45 -0.13
N MET A 64 -11.97 11.17 -0.06
CA MET A 64 -11.04 10.12 0.34
C MET A 64 -9.85 10.02 -0.61
N ALA A 65 -10.10 10.09 -1.92
CA ALA A 65 -9.03 10.06 -2.93
C ALA A 65 -8.05 11.23 -2.75
N VAL A 66 -8.54 12.43 -2.47
CA VAL A 66 -7.72 13.61 -2.19
C VAL A 66 -6.90 13.42 -0.91
N ILE A 67 -7.50 12.90 0.16
CA ILE A 67 -6.79 12.61 1.43
C ILE A 67 -5.65 11.64 1.17
N VAL A 68 -5.91 10.53 0.49
CA VAL A 68 -4.90 9.52 0.14
C VAL A 68 -3.78 10.17 -0.70
N ALA A 69 -4.14 10.92 -1.74
CA ALA A 69 -3.17 11.59 -2.60
C ALA A 69 -2.27 12.56 -1.83
N ILE A 70 -2.83 13.36 -0.92
CA ILE A 70 -2.08 14.30 -0.08
C ILE A 70 -1.11 13.54 0.84
N VAL A 71 -1.60 12.54 1.58
CA VAL A 71 -0.75 11.76 2.49
C VAL A 71 0.37 11.07 1.71
N MET A 72 0.07 10.45 0.58
CA MET A 72 1.07 9.78 -0.26
C MET A 72 2.09 10.75 -0.85
N LYS A 73 1.67 11.93 -1.31
CA LYS A 73 2.57 12.97 -1.82
C LYS A 73 3.66 13.34 -0.79
N PHE A 74 3.31 13.41 0.48
CA PHE A 74 4.27 13.73 1.55
C PHE A 74 5.02 12.51 2.10
N THR A 75 4.49 11.30 1.93
CA THR A 75 5.10 10.08 2.48
C THR A 75 6.08 9.42 1.50
N VAL A 76 5.78 9.41 0.19
CA VAL A 76 6.63 8.78 -0.82
C VAL A 76 8.08 9.28 -0.82
N PRO A 77 8.37 10.59 -0.73
CA PRO A 77 9.76 11.07 -0.65
C PRO A 77 10.50 10.53 0.58
N LEU A 78 9.80 10.42 1.72
CA LEU A 78 10.39 9.85 2.94
C LEU A 78 10.67 8.36 2.82
N LEU A 79 9.81 7.59 2.15
CA LEU A 79 10.05 6.17 1.88
C LEU A 79 11.32 5.98 1.04
N ARG A 80 11.57 6.87 0.07
CA ARG A 80 12.81 6.85 -0.71
C ARG A 80 14.02 7.18 0.16
N SER A 81 13.92 8.18 1.03
CA SER A 81 14.98 8.52 1.97
C SER A 81 15.24 7.42 2.99
N LEU A 82 14.21 6.71 3.44
CA LEU A 82 14.31 5.58 4.34
C LEU A 82 15.20 4.48 3.73
N GLN A 83 15.01 4.15 2.43
CA GLN A 83 15.86 3.17 1.76
C GLN A 83 17.33 3.59 1.76
N ALA A 84 17.62 4.86 1.45
CA ALA A 84 19.00 5.38 1.48
C ALA A 84 19.62 5.30 2.90
N ARG A 85 18.81 5.47 3.98
CA ARG A 85 19.30 5.31 5.36
C ARG A 85 19.57 3.86 5.74
N ILE A 86 18.77 2.93 5.21
CA ILE A 86 19.02 1.48 5.35
C ILE A 86 20.34 1.11 4.69
N ASP A 87 20.57 1.60 3.47
CA ASP A 87 21.81 1.33 2.73
C ASP A 87 23.03 1.92 3.46
N ASP A 88 22.92 3.10 4.03
CA ASP A 88 23.97 3.73 4.83
C ASP A 88 24.29 2.94 6.09
N LEU A 89 23.27 2.51 6.85
CA LEU A 89 23.46 1.66 8.04
C LEU A 89 24.13 0.32 7.67
N ASN A 90 23.68 -0.31 6.56
CA ASN A 90 24.27 -1.55 6.06
C ASN A 90 25.74 -1.35 5.68
N ARG A 91 26.08 -0.22 5.05
CA ARG A 91 27.45 0.13 4.71
C ARG A 91 28.32 0.25 5.97
N VAL A 92 27.90 1.04 6.96
CA VAL A 92 28.62 1.20 8.22
C VAL A 92 28.81 -0.14 8.93
N THR A 93 27.76 -0.95 8.99
CA THR A 93 27.82 -2.29 9.59
C THR A 93 28.83 -3.20 8.88
N ARG A 94 28.82 -3.21 7.54
CA ARG A 94 29.74 -4.02 6.72
C ARG A 94 31.18 -3.56 6.88
N GLU A 95 31.43 -2.25 6.91
CA GLU A 95 32.76 -1.68 7.15
C GLU A 95 33.28 -2.11 8.55
N GLY A 96 32.45 -2.01 9.60
CA GLY A 96 32.78 -2.43 10.94
C GLY A 96 33.11 -3.93 11.05
N LEU A 97 32.26 -4.78 10.44
CA LEU A 97 32.49 -6.24 10.44
C LEU A 97 33.75 -6.64 9.67
N THR A 98 33.98 -6.06 8.50
CA THR A 98 35.16 -6.37 7.67
C THR A 98 36.43 -5.83 8.34
N GLY A 99 36.37 -4.65 8.95
CA GLY A 99 37.50 -3.99 9.61
C GLY A 99 37.74 -4.37 11.08
N ILE A 100 36.97 -5.32 11.64
CA ILE A 100 36.95 -5.62 13.09
C ILE A 100 38.35 -5.88 13.70
N ARG A 101 39.25 -6.50 12.94
CA ARG A 101 40.63 -6.75 13.39
C ARG A 101 41.42 -5.46 13.52
N VAL A 102 41.25 -4.54 12.57
CA VAL A 102 41.90 -3.23 12.57
C VAL A 102 41.36 -2.35 13.68
N ILE A 103 40.03 -2.32 13.83
CA ILE A 103 39.33 -1.57 14.89
C ILE A 103 39.88 -1.97 16.27
N ARG A 104 39.99 -3.28 16.54
CA ARG A 104 40.54 -3.80 17.79
C ARG A 104 42.01 -3.50 17.96
N ALA A 105 42.82 -3.62 16.89
CA ALA A 105 44.25 -3.32 16.98
C ALA A 105 44.55 -1.87 17.33
N TYR A 106 43.66 -0.94 16.95
CA TYR A 106 43.82 0.50 17.24
C TYR A 106 42.92 1.01 18.39
N ASN A 107 42.21 0.13 19.12
CA ASN A 107 41.28 0.47 20.20
C ASN A 107 40.24 1.54 19.76
N LYS A 108 39.65 1.36 18.56
CA LYS A 108 38.69 2.31 17.98
C LYS A 108 37.24 1.84 18.03
N GLU A 109 36.92 0.88 18.92
CA GLU A 109 35.56 0.33 19.08
C GLU A 109 34.55 1.42 19.40
N SER A 110 34.85 2.32 20.36
CA SER A 110 33.94 3.40 20.73
C SER A 110 33.67 4.39 19.59
N PHE A 111 34.64 4.60 18.70
CA PHE A 111 34.46 5.43 17.49
C PHE A 111 33.52 4.78 16.51
N GLU A 112 33.68 3.49 16.23
CA GLU A 112 32.80 2.74 15.30
C GLU A 112 31.39 2.55 15.90
N GLU A 113 31.28 2.32 17.20
CA GLU A 113 30.01 2.28 17.90
C GLU A 113 29.26 3.63 17.80
N GLY A 114 30.01 4.74 17.91
CA GLY A 114 29.47 6.08 17.68
C GLY A 114 28.97 6.28 16.25
N ARG A 115 29.73 5.85 15.23
CA ARG A 115 29.31 5.90 13.82
C ARG A 115 28.04 5.09 13.58
N PHE A 116 27.98 3.86 14.09
CA PHE A 116 26.81 3.00 14.00
C PHE A 116 25.60 3.63 14.70
N SER A 117 25.80 4.15 15.91
CA SER A 117 24.72 4.79 16.68
C SER A 117 24.11 5.98 15.94
N VAL A 118 24.94 6.83 15.30
CA VAL A 118 24.47 7.95 14.51
C VAL A 118 23.65 7.47 13.30
N ALA A 119 24.16 6.52 12.52
CA ALA A 119 23.45 5.98 11.36
C ALA A 119 22.12 5.31 11.77
N ASN A 120 22.13 4.54 12.86
CA ASN A 120 20.95 3.88 13.40
C ASN A 120 19.90 4.90 13.89
N LYS A 121 20.32 5.95 14.58
CA LYS A 121 19.43 7.01 15.04
C LYS A 121 18.77 7.73 13.87
N VAL A 122 19.52 8.10 12.84
CA VAL A 122 18.97 8.75 11.62
C VAL A 122 17.95 7.84 10.93
N LEU A 123 18.24 6.53 10.83
CA LEU A 123 17.31 5.55 10.29
C LEU A 123 16.03 5.47 11.14
N ALA A 124 16.17 5.35 12.47
CA ALA A 124 15.06 5.28 13.40
C ALA A 124 14.16 6.53 13.33
N ASP A 125 14.75 7.72 13.33
CA ASP A 125 14.02 8.99 13.25
C ASP A 125 13.28 9.13 11.91
N THR A 126 13.90 8.67 10.82
CA THR A 126 13.27 8.64 9.49
C THR A 126 12.09 7.66 9.48
N ASN A 127 12.26 6.47 10.05
CA ASN A 127 11.21 5.45 10.13
C ASN A 127 10.02 5.92 10.97
N VAL A 128 10.27 6.55 12.14
CA VAL A 128 9.24 7.16 12.99
C VAL A 128 8.49 8.25 12.21
N SER A 129 9.19 9.06 11.42
CA SER A 129 8.57 10.10 10.60
C SER A 129 7.66 9.51 9.51
N VAL A 130 8.06 8.42 8.85
CA VAL A 130 7.23 7.67 7.92
C VAL A 130 6.00 7.09 8.63
N ALA A 131 6.23 6.37 9.73
CA ALA A 131 5.16 5.73 10.50
C ALA A 131 4.13 6.75 11.00
N ARG A 132 4.57 7.90 11.52
CA ARG A 132 3.70 8.98 11.98
C ARG A 132 2.80 9.53 10.87
N ARG A 133 3.33 9.71 9.65
CA ARG A 133 2.52 10.18 8.51
C ARG A 133 1.54 9.13 8.01
N MET A 134 1.98 7.87 7.95
CA MET A 134 1.10 6.76 7.55
C MET A 134 0.00 6.49 8.56
N SER A 135 0.28 6.63 9.87
CA SER A 135 -0.72 6.41 10.92
C SER A 135 -1.87 7.40 10.91
N VAL A 136 -1.71 8.57 10.30
CA VAL A 136 -2.78 9.58 10.16
C VAL A 136 -3.81 9.17 9.08
N LEU A 137 -3.42 8.32 8.13
CA LEU A 137 -4.28 7.97 6.99
C LEU A 137 -5.56 7.25 7.44
N MET A 138 -5.44 6.23 8.29
CA MET A 138 -6.60 5.44 8.72
C MET A 138 -7.61 6.25 9.55
N PRO A 139 -7.19 7.07 10.55
CA PRO A 139 -8.12 7.97 11.24
C PRO A 139 -8.79 8.99 10.32
N LEU A 140 -8.10 9.54 9.32
CA LEU A 140 -8.72 10.47 8.39
C LEU A 140 -9.77 9.81 7.50
N ILE A 141 -9.49 8.60 7.01
CA ILE A 141 -10.47 7.81 6.25
C ILE A 141 -11.67 7.47 7.14
N GLY A 142 -11.42 7.00 8.37
CA GLY A 142 -12.47 6.72 9.34
C GLY A 142 -13.34 7.94 9.63
N PHE A 143 -12.72 9.10 9.83
CA PHE A 143 -13.44 10.36 10.06
C PHE A 143 -14.36 10.74 8.89
N VAL A 144 -13.92 10.57 7.64
CA VAL A 144 -14.80 10.79 6.47
C VAL A 144 -15.97 9.81 6.47
N LEU A 145 -15.71 8.53 6.79
CA LEU A 145 -16.74 7.51 6.91
C LEU A 145 -17.79 7.88 7.97
N ASP A 146 -17.33 8.24 9.17
CA ASP A 146 -18.22 8.62 10.27
C ASP A 146 -19.05 9.87 9.93
N LEU A 147 -18.45 10.87 9.26
CA LEU A 147 -19.16 12.04 8.76
C LEU A 147 -20.28 11.66 7.78
N VAL A 148 -19.99 10.77 6.84
CA VAL A 148 -21.00 10.28 5.89
C VAL A 148 -22.14 9.57 6.62
N ILE A 149 -21.81 8.71 7.60
CA ILE A 149 -22.82 8.00 8.41
C ILE A 149 -23.67 9.00 9.20
N ILE A 150 -23.07 10.03 9.79
CA ILE A 150 -23.79 11.09 10.52
C ILE A 150 -24.72 11.84 9.59
N VAL A 151 -24.27 12.22 8.39
CA VAL A 151 -25.12 12.91 7.40
C VAL A 151 -26.29 12.03 6.97
N ILE A 152 -26.03 10.75 6.67
CA ILE A 152 -27.08 9.79 6.29
C ILE A 152 -28.07 9.61 7.45
N ALA A 153 -27.58 9.46 8.67
CA ALA A 153 -28.44 9.28 9.84
C ALA A 153 -29.30 10.52 10.11
N TRP A 154 -28.70 11.71 10.01
CA TRP A 154 -29.40 12.98 10.23
C TRP A 154 -30.49 13.23 9.20
N VAL A 155 -30.14 13.18 7.90
CA VAL A 155 -31.08 13.43 6.80
C VAL A 155 -32.12 12.30 6.74
N GLY A 156 -31.67 11.05 6.89
CA GLY A 156 -32.53 9.88 6.86
C GLY A 156 -33.54 9.86 8.02
N ALA A 157 -33.16 10.31 9.24
CA ALA A 157 -34.10 10.44 10.37
C ALA A 157 -35.21 11.46 10.07
N GLN A 158 -34.88 12.57 9.42
CA GLN A 158 -35.88 13.56 9.00
C GLN A 158 -36.86 12.97 7.96
N LEU A 159 -36.35 12.18 7.01
CA LEU A 159 -37.19 11.50 6.02
C LEU A 159 -38.08 10.44 6.63
N VAL A 160 -37.63 9.76 7.69
CA VAL A 160 -38.45 8.80 8.47
C VAL A 160 -39.54 9.52 9.25
N ASP A 161 -39.23 10.65 9.87
CA ASP A 161 -40.20 11.47 10.61
C ASP A 161 -41.31 12.02 9.71
N LEU A 162 -40.96 12.38 8.48
CA LEU A 162 -41.91 12.78 7.44
C LEU A 162 -42.75 11.62 6.86
N GLY A 163 -42.50 10.38 7.30
CA GLY A 163 -43.19 9.18 6.83
C GLY A 163 -42.82 8.75 5.39
N SER A 164 -41.85 9.40 4.76
CA SER A 164 -41.43 9.10 3.39
C SER A 164 -40.34 8.00 3.31
N PHE A 165 -39.78 7.56 4.45
CA PHE A 165 -38.72 6.60 4.55
C PHE A 165 -38.91 5.65 5.75
N GLN A 166 -38.48 4.39 5.60
CA GLN A 166 -38.54 3.44 6.70
C GLN A 166 -37.19 3.37 7.44
N ALA A 167 -37.22 3.12 8.75
CA ALA A 167 -36.00 2.95 9.55
C ALA A 167 -35.10 1.83 9.03
N GLY A 168 -35.70 0.75 8.45
CA GLY A 168 -34.95 -0.32 7.80
C GLY A 168 -34.20 0.14 6.54
N ASP A 169 -34.78 1.07 5.77
CA ASP A 169 -34.11 1.62 4.58
C ASP A 169 -32.92 2.49 4.97
N LEU A 170 -33.01 3.23 6.08
CA LEU A 170 -31.89 4.00 6.62
C LEU A 170 -30.70 3.10 6.97
N MET A 171 -30.97 1.99 7.68
CA MET A 171 -29.93 1.02 8.01
C MET A 171 -29.32 0.37 6.77
N ALA A 172 -30.14 0.09 5.76
CA ALA A 172 -29.66 -0.46 4.50
C ALA A 172 -28.73 0.51 3.76
N ILE A 173 -29.07 1.80 3.70
CA ILE A 173 -28.20 2.81 3.04
C ILE A 173 -26.86 2.95 3.78
N ILE A 174 -26.85 2.96 5.12
CA ILE A 174 -25.59 2.98 5.89
C ILE A 174 -24.72 1.77 5.51
N GLN A 175 -25.32 0.59 5.41
CA GLN A 175 -24.60 -0.63 5.01
C GLN A 175 -24.07 -0.54 3.57
N TYR A 176 -24.85 -0.01 2.64
CA TYR A 176 -24.41 0.19 1.25
C TYR A 176 -23.29 1.25 1.16
N ALA A 177 -23.35 2.30 1.97
CA ALA A 177 -22.27 3.27 2.07
C ALA A 177 -20.95 2.62 2.51
N MET A 178 -20.98 1.78 3.54
CA MET A 178 -19.80 1.02 3.98
C MET A 178 -19.26 0.11 2.87
N LEU A 179 -20.13 -0.64 2.17
CA LEU A 179 -19.71 -1.51 1.08
C LEU A 179 -19.08 -0.74 -0.08
N LEU A 180 -19.65 0.43 -0.45
CA LEU A 180 -19.11 1.30 -1.48
C LEU A 180 -17.69 1.78 -1.13
N LEU A 181 -17.51 2.29 0.09
CA LEU A 181 -16.22 2.80 0.53
C LEU A 181 -15.18 1.68 0.68
N MET A 182 -15.58 0.50 1.18
CA MET A 182 -14.72 -0.67 1.19
C MET A 182 -14.28 -1.12 -0.21
N SER A 183 -15.17 -1.10 -1.20
CA SER A 183 -14.83 -1.46 -2.57
C SER A 183 -13.80 -0.52 -3.19
N VAL A 184 -13.88 0.78 -2.91
CA VAL A 184 -12.89 1.78 -3.33
C VAL A 184 -11.53 1.53 -2.66
N MET A 185 -11.54 1.20 -1.36
CA MET A 185 -10.30 0.84 -0.64
C MET A 185 -9.66 -0.43 -1.21
N MET A 186 -10.45 -1.45 -1.56
CA MET A 186 -9.95 -2.66 -2.20
C MET A 186 -9.25 -2.35 -3.54
N LEU A 187 -9.85 -1.52 -4.39
CA LEU A 187 -9.24 -1.09 -5.64
C LEU A 187 -7.90 -0.36 -5.41
N SER A 188 -7.81 0.45 -4.37
CA SER A 188 -6.58 1.17 -4.03
C SER A 188 -5.42 0.23 -3.66
N MET A 189 -5.69 -0.96 -3.14
CA MET A 189 -4.64 -1.94 -2.80
C MET A 189 -3.90 -2.46 -4.03
N ILE A 190 -4.56 -2.59 -5.18
CA ILE A 190 -3.90 -3.04 -6.43
C ILE A 190 -2.79 -2.07 -6.80
N PHE A 191 -3.03 -0.77 -6.71
CA PHE A 191 -2.04 0.26 -7.06
C PHE A 191 -0.78 0.21 -6.18
N MET A 192 -0.88 -0.26 -4.94
CA MET A 192 0.28 -0.40 -4.06
C MET A 192 1.16 -1.61 -4.40
N ILE A 193 0.56 -2.68 -4.94
CA ILE A 193 1.27 -3.93 -5.24
C ILE A 193 1.81 -3.92 -6.68
N TRP A 194 1.15 -3.20 -7.58
CA TRP A 194 1.48 -3.11 -9.01
C TRP A 194 2.98 -2.87 -9.31
N PRO A 195 3.66 -1.85 -8.71
CA PRO A 195 5.05 -1.57 -9.07
C PRO A 195 6.02 -2.73 -8.76
N ARG A 196 5.74 -3.49 -7.69
CA ARG A 196 6.56 -4.65 -7.32
C ARG A 196 6.34 -5.81 -8.28
N ALA A 197 5.11 -6.07 -8.65
CA ALA A 197 4.76 -7.10 -9.62
C ALA A 197 5.33 -6.77 -11.01
N GLN A 198 5.24 -5.51 -11.42
CA GLN A 198 5.83 -5.05 -12.69
C GLN A 198 7.34 -5.26 -12.72
N ALA A 199 8.07 -4.86 -11.67
CA ALA A 199 9.51 -5.06 -11.60
C ALA A 199 9.90 -6.55 -11.60
N ALA A 200 9.10 -7.42 -10.94
CA ALA A 200 9.31 -8.86 -10.97
C ALA A 200 9.04 -9.44 -12.38
N ALA A 201 7.97 -9.00 -13.04
CA ALA A 201 7.63 -9.40 -14.40
C ALA A 201 8.74 -9.02 -15.41
N GLU A 202 9.26 -7.81 -15.35
CA GLU A 202 10.35 -7.34 -16.20
C GLU A 202 11.61 -8.22 -16.03
N ARG A 203 11.98 -8.57 -14.80
CA ARG A 203 13.14 -9.43 -14.53
C ARG A 203 12.95 -10.87 -15.01
N ILE A 204 11.75 -11.42 -14.88
CA ILE A 204 11.43 -12.76 -15.37
C ILE A 204 11.41 -12.75 -16.91
N THR A 205 10.77 -11.75 -17.51
CA THR A 205 10.69 -11.60 -18.97
C THR A 205 12.08 -11.49 -19.60
N ALA A 206 13.02 -10.79 -18.95
CA ALA A 206 14.40 -10.69 -19.42
C ALA A 206 15.09 -12.07 -19.51
N VAL A 207 14.77 -12.99 -18.61
CA VAL A 207 15.29 -14.37 -18.67
C VAL A 207 14.60 -15.19 -19.77
N LEU A 208 13.29 -15.09 -19.88
CA LEU A 208 12.50 -15.83 -20.88
C LEU A 208 12.78 -15.42 -22.31
N GLN A 209 13.18 -14.16 -22.54
CA GLN A 209 13.54 -13.62 -23.84
C GLN A 209 15.02 -13.84 -24.20
N CYS A 210 15.82 -14.38 -23.28
CA CYS A 210 17.21 -14.68 -23.55
C CYS A 210 17.29 -15.92 -24.46
N GLU A 211 17.84 -15.74 -25.66
CA GLU A 211 18.08 -16.88 -26.57
C GLU A 211 19.24 -17.72 -26.06
N PRO A 212 19.06 -19.04 -25.89
CA PRO A 212 20.12 -19.93 -25.47
C PRO A 212 21.28 -19.92 -26.48
N SER A 213 22.51 -19.84 -25.99
CA SER A 213 23.69 -19.95 -26.87
C SER A 213 23.95 -21.37 -27.36
N VAL A 214 23.32 -22.36 -26.70
CA VAL A 214 23.38 -23.77 -27.10
C VAL A 214 22.00 -24.15 -27.66
N HIS A 215 22.00 -24.53 -28.93
CA HIS A 215 20.81 -25.03 -29.63
C HIS A 215 20.90 -26.54 -29.79
N ASP A 216 19.79 -27.20 -29.75
CA ASP A 216 19.68 -28.61 -30.13
C ASP A 216 20.02 -28.76 -31.61
N PRO A 217 20.76 -29.84 -32.01
CA PRO A 217 21.17 -30.08 -33.38
C PRO A 217 19.96 -30.38 -34.31
#